data_2a3caa0ffe88d118abbdfd05bba8e7ca
#
_entry.id   2a3caa0ffe88d118abbdfd05bba8e7ca
#
_cell.length_a   1.000
_cell.length_b   1.000
_cell.length_c   1.000
_cell.angle_alpha   90.00
_cell.angle_beta   90.00
_cell.angle_gamma   90.00
#
_symmetry.space_group_name_H-M   'P 1'
#
loop_
_entity.id
_entity.type
_entity.pdbx_description
1 polymer ?
#
loop_
_entity_poly.entity_id
_entity_poly.type
_entity_poly.pdbx_seq_one_letter_code
_entity_poly.pdbx_strand_id
1 'polypeptide(L)'
;HKIGADTGVGVMYIKNPDMWMPDKFGGGMVNRVVDKKIILNNSPEKFEAGTLPITQIVAMPAAIDYVSKWDGGQNLIHFMYDELSKIKNIKILTSRDSCMLGFIPKNMHVLDFGMLVGANGICLRVGNMCASWIHKKLGLDGSVRISVGPWNTMKDAKYVVDVIKKVVG
;
A
#
# COMPACT_ATOMS: atom_id res chain seq x y z
N HIS A 1 -0.44 0.41 -8.40
CA HIS A 1 0.57 1.47 -8.14
C HIS A 1 1.48 1.16 -6.95
N LYS A 2 1.02 0.41 -5.95
CA LYS A 2 1.84 0.11 -4.74
C LYS A 2 3.02 -0.84 -5.00
N ILE A 3 3.06 -1.50 -6.13
CA ILE A 3 4.19 -2.31 -6.59
C ILE A 3 5.10 -1.55 -7.57
N GLY A 4 4.95 -0.22 -7.69
CA GLY A 4 5.68 0.59 -8.66
C GLY A 4 5.10 0.61 -10.08
N ALA A 5 3.92 0.00 -10.30
CA ALA A 5 3.19 0.09 -11.56
C ALA A 5 2.40 1.41 -11.66
N ASP A 6 1.98 1.76 -12.86
CA ASP A 6 1.09 2.90 -13.10
C ASP A 6 -0.26 2.72 -12.40
N THR A 7 -0.93 3.85 -12.13
CA THR A 7 -2.29 3.87 -11.59
C THR A 7 -3.32 3.46 -12.66
N GLY A 8 -4.48 2.99 -12.22
CA GLY A 8 -5.63 2.69 -13.11
C GLY A 8 -5.67 1.27 -13.64
N VAL A 9 -4.80 0.38 -13.20
CA VAL A 9 -4.81 -1.05 -13.51
C VAL A 9 -4.86 -1.88 -12.25
N GLY A 10 -5.54 -3.01 -12.32
CA GLY A 10 -5.59 -4.02 -11.26
C GLY A 10 -5.74 -5.40 -11.86
N VAL A 11 -5.44 -6.42 -11.08
CA VAL A 11 -5.57 -7.83 -11.50
C VAL A 11 -6.43 -8.56 -10.49
N MET A 12 -7.36 -9.37 -11.00
CA MET A 12 -8.17 -10.26 -10.20
C MET A 12 -7.98 -11.70 -10.68
N TYR A 13 -7.67 -12.59 -9.77
CA TYR A 13 -7.66 -14.03 -10.03
C TYR A 13 -8.99 -14.65 -9.60
N ILE A 14 -9.62 -15.42 -10.48
CA ILE A 14 -10.85 -16.18 -10.21
C ILE A 14 -10.59 -17.64 -10.51
N LYS A 15 -10.66 -18.50 -9.49
CA LYS A 15 -10.36 -19.95 -9.62
C LYS A 15 -11.31 -20.66 -10.58
N ASN A 16 -12.63 -20.37 -10.50
CA ASN A 16 -13.69 -20.98 -11.33
C ASN A 16 -14.52 -19.86 -11.96
N PRO A 17 -14.02 -19.18 -13.02
CA PRO A 17 -14.67 -17.99 -13.56
C PRO A 17 -16.05 -18.27 -14.16
N ASP A 18 -16.31 -19.51 -14.62
CA ASP A 18 -17.60 -19.87 -15.24
C ASP A 18 -18.75 -19.91 -14.23
N MET A 19 -18.45 -20.03 -12.94
CA MET A 19 -19.46 -20.00 -11.87
C MET A 19 -19.92 -18.57 -11.53
N TRP A 20 -19.28 -17.53 -12.12
CA TRP A 20 -19.54 -16.14 -11.79
C TRP A 20 -20.06 -15.37 -12.97
N MET A 21 -20.95 -14.42 -12.68
CA MET A 21 -21.44 -13.44 -13.64
C MET A 21 -20.86 -12.07 -13.30
N PRO A 22 -20.58 -11.23 -14.32
CA PRO A 22 -20.13 -9.86 -14.08
C PRO A 22 -21.26 -8.99 -13.51
N ASP A 23 -20.91 -8.04 -12.63
CA ASP A 23 -21.84 -7.03 -12.11
C ASP A 23 -22.02 -5.85 -13.07
N LYS A 24 -21.03 -5.61 -13.92
CA LYS A 24 -21.00 -4.49 -14.87
C LYS A 24 -20.85 -5.02 -16.27
N PHE A 25 -21.53 -4.36 -17.19
CA PHE A 25 -21.52 -4.70 -18.60
C PHE A 25 -21.00 -3.52 -19.43
N GLY A 26 -20.26 -3.81 -20.49
CA GLY A 26 -19.69 -2.78 -21.36
C GLY A 26 -19.20 -3.36 -22.69
N GLY A 27 -18.57 -2.51 -23.49
CA GLY A 27 -17.99 -2.91 -24.78
C GLY A 27 -16.95 -4.01 -24.62
N GLY A 28 -16.85 -4.90 -25.60
CA GLY A 28 -15.93 -6.01 -25.62
C GLY A 28 -16.40 -7.29 -24.94
N MET A 29 -17.41 -7.24 -24.09
CA MET A 29 -17.91 -8.40 -23.32
C MET A 29 -18.87 -9.30 -24.09
N VAL A 30 -19.52 -8.76 -25.13
CA VAL A 30 -20.61 -9.44 -25.86
C VAL A 30 -20.04 -10.28 -26.99
N ASN A 31 -20.37 -11.58 -27.00
CA ASN A 31 -20.08 -12.48 -28.11
C ASN A 31 -21.15 -12.29 -29.23
N ARG A 32 -22.42 -12.40 -28.87
CA ARG A 32 -23.54 -12.27 -29.82
C ARG A 32 -24.86 -11.96 -29.11
N VAL A 33 -25.82 -11.50 -29.86
CA VAL A 33 -27.20 -11.32 -29.42
C VAL A 33 -28.10 -12.27 -30.20
N VAL A 34 -28.89 -13.08 -29.49
CA VAL A 34 -29.84 -14.05 -30.09
C VAL A 34 -31.15 -13.88 -29.38
N ASP A 35 -32.21 -13.62 -30.13
CA ASP A 35 -33.58 -13.50 -29.61
C ASP A 35 -33.68 -12.56 -28.39
N LYS A 36 -33.08 -11.38 -28.47
CA LYS A 36 -33.00 -10.38 -27.41
C LYS A 36 -32.20 -10.82 -26.17
N LYS A 37 -31.49 -11.96 -26.22
CA LYS A 37 -30.60 -12.43 -25.18
C LYS A 37 -29.15 -12.09 -25.52
N ILE A 38 -28.45 -11.53 -24.57
CA ILE A 38 -27.02 -11.25 -24.71
C ILE A 38 -26.24 -12.50 -24.27
N ILE A 39 -25.38 -12.98 -25.16
CA ILE A 39 -24.43 -14.05 -24.88
C ILE A 39 -23.06 -13.40 -24.72
N LEU A 40 -22.47 -13.54 -23.54
CA LEU A 40 -21.15 -12.98 -23.23
C LEU A 40 -20.03 -13.83 -23.83
N ASN A 41 -18.87 -13.21 -23.99
CA ASN A 41 -17.63 -13.90 -24.25
C ASN A 41 -17.27 -14.85 -23.10
N ASN A 42 -16.30 -15.72 -23.32
CA ASN A 42 -15.69 -16.51 -22.25
C ASN A 42 -14.80 -15.64 -21.35
N SER A 43 -14.31 -16.20 -20.25
CA SER A 43 -13.27 -15.55 -19.45
C SER A 43 -11.95 -15.48 -20.24
N PRO A 44 -11.18 -14.38 -20.10
CA PRO A 44 -11.40 -13.28 -19.17
C PRO A 44 -12.34 -12.17 -19.67
N GLU A 45 -12.66 -12.09 -20.96
CA GLU A 45 -13.34 -10.98 -21.62
C GLU A 45 -14.73 -10.70 -21.05
N LYS A 46 -15.41 -11.71 -20.52
CA LYS A 46 -16.75 -11.51 -19.89
C LYS A 46 -16.69 -10.63 -18.62
N PHE A 47 -15.49 -10.40 -18.04
CA PHE A 47 -15.31 -9.54 -16.87
C PHE A 47 -14.67 -8.20 -17.21
N GLU A 48 -14.32 -7.97 -18.47
CA GLU A 48 -13.60 -6.80 -18.96
C GLU A 48 -14.55 -5.82 -19.65
N ALA A 49 -15.15 -4.91 -18.86
CA ALA A 49 -16.17 -3.96 -19.34
C ALA A 49 -15.52 -2.70 -19.94
N GLY A 50 -15.55 -2.57 -21.27
CA GLY A 50 -15.05 -1.40 -22.00
C GLY A 50 -13.59 -1.51 -22.42
N THR A 51 -13.05 -0.43 -22.96
CA THR A 51 -11.63 -0.36 -23.38
C THR A 51 -10.70 -0.45 -22.19
N LEU A 52 -9.80 -1.40 -22.23
CA LEU A 52 -8.83 -1.63 -21.14
C LEU A 52 -7.72 -0.55 -21.12
N PRO A 53 -7.13 -0.28 -19.96
CA PRO A 53 -5.98 0.62 -19.84
C PRO A 53 -4.70 -0.06 -20.35
N ILE A 54 -4.57 -0.16 -21.68
CA ILE A 54 -3.55 -0.98 -22.37
C ILE A 54 -2.14 -0.60 -21.96
N THR A 55 -1.83 0.71 -21.91
CA THR A 55 -0.50 1.21 -21.53
C THR A 55 -0.11 0.71 -20.14
N GLN A 56 -1.02 0.80 -19.17
CA GLN A 56 -0.80 0.36 -17.79
C GLN A 56 -0.66 -1.16 -17.68
N ILE A 57 -1.45 -1.90 -18.50
CA ILE A 57 -1.36 -3.36 -18.54
C ILE A 57 0.00 -3.79 -19.09
N VAL A 58 0.47 -3.18 -20.16
CA VAL A 58 1.78 -3.49 -20.77
C VAL A 58 2.95 -3.12 -19.86
N ALA A 59 2.83 -2.03 -19.09
CA ALA A 59 3.86 -1.59 -18.15
C ALA A 59 3.93 -2.43 -16.86
N MET A 60 2.82 -3.07 -16.45
CA MET A 60 2.74 -3.79 -15.17
C MET A 60 3.73 -4.95 -15.01
N PRO A 61 4.00 -5.82 -16.00
CA PRO A 61 4.99 -6.88 -15.89
C PRO A 61 6.38 -6.39 -15.48
N ALA A 62 6.84 -5.25 -16.01
CA ALA A 62 8.12 -4.66 -15.62
C ALA A 62 8.18 -4.28 -14.15
N ALA A 63 7.08 -3.74 -13.60
CA ALA A 63 6.97 -3.43 -12.17
C ALA A 63 6.96 -4.71 -11.31
N ILE A 64 6.26 -5.75 -11.75
CA ILE A 64 6.23 -7.06 -11.07
C ILE A 64 7.64 -7.67 -11.04
N ASP A 65 8.34 -7.70 -12.17
CA ASP A 65 9.71 -8.22 -12.27
C ASP A 65 10.68 -7.45 -11.37
N TYR A 66 10.52 -6.13 -11.28
CA TYR A 66 11.34 -5.30 -10.40
C TYR A 66 11.10 -5.64 -8.92
N VAL A 67 9.84 -5.69 -8.49
CA VAL A 67 9.49 -5.96 -7.09
C VAL A 67 9.75 -7.42 -6.71
N SER A 68 9.61 -8.38 -7.63
CA SER A 68 9.84 -9.81 -7.33
C SER A 68 11.29 -10.12 -6.93
N LYS A 69 12.23 -9.27 -7.28
CA LYS A 69 13.66 -9.39 -6.93
C LYS A 69 14.00 -8.76 -5.59
N TRP A 70 13.04 -8.09 -4.95
CA TRP A 70 13.25 -7.43 -3.69
C TRP A 70 13.02 -8.39 -2.52
N ASP A 71 13.90 -8.34 -1.53
CA ASP A 71 13.87 -9.16 -0.31
C ASP A 71 12.81 -8.74 0.73
N GLY A 72 11.95 -7.76 0.38
CA GLY A 72 10.93 -7.23 1.29
C GLY A 72 11.43 -6.16 2.25
N GLY A 73 12.73 -5.84 2.27
CA GLY A 73 13.33 -4.80 3.12
C GLY A 73 13.19 -5.04 4.62
N GLN A 74 13.04 -6.30 5.03
CA GLN A 74 12.79 -6.67 6.42
C GLN A 74 13.92 -6.19 7.36
N ASN A 75 15.18 -6.18 6.89
CA ASN A 75 16.32 -5.67 7.61
C ASN A 75 16.20 -4.16 7.94
N LEU A 76 15.59 -3.36 7.05
CA LEU A 76 15.35 -1.94 7.28
C LEU A 76 14.27 -1.73 8.35
N ILE A 77 13.19 -2.51 8.29
CA ILE A 77 12.11 -2.48 9.29
C ILE A 77 12.64 -2.91 10.66
N HIS A 78 13.39 -4.00 10.73
CA HIS A 78 14.01 -4.47 11.99
C HIS A 78 14.92 -3.41 12.60
N PHE A 79 15.79 -2.80 11.80
CA PHE A 79 16.67 -1.73 12.27
C PHE A 79 15.87 -0.55 12.83
N MET A 80 14.88 -0.05 12.10
CA MET A 80 14.07 1.08 12.55
C MET A 80 13.24 0.71 13.78
N TYR A 81 12.68 -0.50 13.84
CA TYR A 81 11.95 -1.00 15.00
C TYR A 81 12.84 -0.99 16.25
N ASP A 82 14.05 -1.59 16.15
CA ASP A 82 14.99 -1.72 17.28
C ASP A 82 15.46 -0.35 17.77
N GLU A 83 15.65 0.62 16.89
CA GLU A 83 16.05 1.98 17.25
C GLU A 83 14.89 2.81 17.82
N LEU A 84 13.73 2.77 17.19
CA LEU A 84 12.58 3.57 17.62
C LEU A 84 11.95 3.03 18.92
N SER A 85 12.04 1.73 19.18
CA SER A 85 11.56 1.14 20.44
C SER A 85 12.33 1.62 21.68
N LYS A 86 13.55 2.12 21.51
CA LYS A 86 14.38 2.70 22.61
C LYS A 86 13.95 4.11 22.99
N ILE A 87 13.12 4.77 22.17
CA ILE A 87 12.72 6.16 22.38
C ILE A 87 11.51 6.22 23.30
N LYS A 88 11.65 6.85 24.47
CA LYS A 88 10.62 6.95 25.51
C LYS A 88 9.31 7.57 24.97
N ASN A 89 9.43 8.58 24.10
CA ASN A 89 8.30 9.33 23.54
C ASN A 89 7.65 8.65 22.33
N ILE A 90 8.02 7.41 22.00
CA ILE A 90 7.40 6.60 20.96
C ILE A 90 6.71 5.38 21.58
N LYS A 91 5.54 5.03 21.06
CA LYS A 91 4.87 3.74 21.32
C LYS A 91 4.71 3.01 19.99
N ILE A 92 5.42 1.90 19.82
CA ILE A 92 5.28 1.03 18.66
C ILE A 92 3.93 0.30 18.73
N LEU A 93 3.27 0.14 17.60
CA LEU A 93 1.95 -0.50 17.45
C LEU A 93 2.01 -1.83 16.68
N THR A 94 3.06 -2.07 15.91
CA THR A 94 3.25 -3.29 15.11
C THR A 94 4.26 -4.22 15.76
N SER A 95 4.25 -5.49 15.36
CA SER A 95 5.32 -6.42 15.72
C SER A 95 6.59 -6.10 14.93
N ARG A 96 7.73 -6.60 15.42
CA ARG A 96 9.04 -6.43 14.78
C ARG A 96 9.10 -7.03 13.37
N ASP A 97 8.42 -8.16 13.18
CA ASP A 97 8.39 -8.91 11.91
C ASP A 97 7.27 -8.48 10.96
N SER A 98 6.61 -7.35 11.24
CA SER A 98 5.65 -6.75 10.32
C SER A 98 6.35 -6.21 9.07
N CYS A 99 5.66 -6.23 7.91
CA CYS A 99 6.17 -5.64 6.66
C CYS A 99 6.16 -4.10 6.64
N MET A 100 5.71 -3.48 7.73
CA MET A 100 5.68 -2.03 7.93
C MET A 100 5.82 -1.71 9.41
N LEU A 101 6.27 -0.51 9.74
CA LEU A 101 6.40 -0.05 11.12
C LEU A 101 5.33 0.99 11.44
N GLY A 102 4.45 0.65 12.38
CA GLY A 102 3.42 1.55 12.90
C GLY A 102 3.73 2.01 14.32
N PHE A 103 3.58 3.30 14.61
CA PHE A 103 3.81 3.86 15.94
C PHE A 103 3.02 5.15 16.18
N ILE A 104 3.02 5.63 17.42
CA ILE A 104 2.54 6.95 17.79
C ILE A 104 3.61 7.73 18.56
N PRO A 105 3.80 9.04 18.30
CA PRO A 105 4.48 9.94 19.21
C PRO A 105 3.60 10.17 20.44
N LYS A 106 4.18 10.21 21.66
CA LYS A 106 3.42 10.40 22.90
C LYS A 106 3.35 11.87 23.35
N ASN A 107 4.23 12.70 22.84
CA ASN A 107 4.43 14.09 23.28
C ASN A 107 3.89 15.12 22.29
N MET A 108 3.30 14.70 21.18
CA MET A 108 2.73 15.58 20.18
C MET A 108 1.65 14.86 19.35
N HIS A 109 0.82 15.64 18.65
CA HIS A 109 -0.18 15.10 17.75
C HIS A 109 0.47 14.49 16.49
N VAL A 110 -0.09 13.39 15.96
CA VAL A 110 0.49 12.65 14.82
C VAL A 110 0.60 13.49 13.54
N LEU A 111 -0.29 14.47 13.34
CA LEU A 111 -0.23 15.36 12.17
C LEU A 111 0.93 16.36 12.30
N ASP A 112 1.14 16.92 13.49
CA ASP A 112 2.27 17.84 13.74
C ASP A 112 3.59 17.11 13.58
N PHE A 113 3.68 15.88 14.11
CA PHE A 113 4.82 15.00 13.87
C PHE A 113 5.08 14.81 12.37
N GLY A 114 4.02 14.49 11.60
CA GLY A 114 4.13 14.30 10.15
C GLY A 114 4.63 15.54 9.43
N MET A 115 4.20 16.73 9.83
CA MET A 115 4.66 18.01 9.27
C MET A 115 6.15 18.24 9.55
N LEU A 116 6.58 18.04 10.80
CA LEU A 116 7.98 18.22 11.20
C LEU A 116 8.93 17.25 10.49
N VAL A 117 8.54 15.98 10.38
CA VAL A 117 9.32 14.97 9.66
C VAL A 117 9.30 15.24 8.16
N GLY A 118 8.16 15.68 7.61
CA GLY A 118 8.02 16.06 6.20
C GLY A 118 8.91 17.26 5.82
N ALA A 119 9.06 18.23 6.70
CA ALA A 119 9.98 19.36 6.50
C ALA A 119 11.46 18.95 6.38
N ASN A 120 11.81 17.74 6.83
CA ASN A 120 13.13 17.12 6.64
C ASN A 120 13.20 16.18 5.41
N GLY A 121 12.24 16.29 4.47
CA GLY A 121 12.22 15.52 3.23
C GLY A 121 11.85 14.04 3.38
N ILE A 122 11.24 13.65 4.50
CA ILE A 122 10.83 12.26 4.76
C ILE A 122 9.31 12.14 4.57
N CYS A 123 8.91 11.27 3.63
CA CYS A 123 7.51 10.97 3.35
C CYS A 123 7.01 9.79 4.20
N LEU A 124 6.18 10.08 5.19
CA LEU A 124 5.49 9.10 6.01
C LEU A 124 3.98 9.18 5.82
N ARG A 125 3.27 8.12 6.18
CA ARG A 125 1.82 8.19 6.28
C ARG A 125 1.41 8.45 7.73
N VAL A 126 0.59 9.48 7.95
CA VAL A 126 0.09 9.87 9.27
C VAL A 126 -1.43 9.97 9.30
N GLY A 127 -2.03 9.86 10.49
CA GLY A 127 -3.47 9.96 10.72
C GLY A 127 -4.19 8.60 10.72
N ASN A 128 -5.47 8.60 10.36
CA ASN A 128 -6.33 7.40 10.43
C ASN A 128 -6.12 6.38 9.31
N MET A 129 -5.46 6.74 8.22
CA MET A 129 -5.08 5.85 7.10
C MET A 129 -6.24 5.03 6.52
N CYS A 130 -7.46 5.59 6.47
CA CYS A 130 -8.72 4.89 6.11
C CYS A 130 -9.05 3.70 7.04
N ALA A 131 -8.54 3.70 8.27
CA ALA A 131 -8.69 2.66 9.27
C ALA A 131 -9.24 3.24 10.60
N SER A 132 -10.22 4.15 10.53
CA SER A 132 -10.76 4.86 11.70
C SER A 132 -11.30 3.92 12.79
N TRP A 133 -11.89 2.79 12.41
CA TRP A 133 -12.40 1.80 13.36
C TRP A 133 -11.33 1.27 14.32
N ILE A 134 -10.17 0.86 13.79
CA ILE A 134 -9.10 0.32 14.63
C ILE A 134 -8.50 1.41 15.52
N HIS A 135 -8.32 2.63 15.01
CA HIS A 135 -7.84 3.76 15.82
C HIS A 135 -8.81 4.06 16.96
N LYS A 136 -10.12 4.15 16.68
CA LYS A 136 -11.14 4.35 17.71
C LYS A 136 -11.14 3.23 18.76
N LYS A 137 -11.03 1.96 18.34
CA LYS A 137 -10.96 0.81 19.25
C LYS A 137 -9.73 0.84 20.16
N LEU A 138 -8.61 1.38 19.65
CA LEU A 138 -7.35 1.53 20.40
C LEU A 138 -7.29 2.84 21.21
N GLY A 139 -8.32 3.72 21.14
CA GLY A 139 -8.31 5.03 21.78
C GLY A 139 -7.28 5.98 21.21
N LEU A 140 -7.03 5.91 19.88
CA LEU A 140 -6.02 6.71 19.19
C LEU A 140 -6.69 7.67 18.19
N ASP A 141 -6.16 8.89 18.09
CA ASP A 141 -6.57 9.89 17.09
C ASP A 141 -5.85 9.72 15.73
N GLY A 142 -5.05 8.68 15.61
CA GLY A 142 -4.28 8.35 14.42
C GLY A 142 -2.98 7.66 14.78
N SER A 143 -2.21 7.33 13.76
CA SER A 143 -0.88 6.74 13.91
C SER A 143 0.07 7.19 12.80
N VAL A 144 1.33 6.87 12.95
CA VAL A 144 2.39 7.04 11.94
C VAL A 144 2.71 5.68 11.35
N ARG A 145 2.87 5.61 10.04
CA ARG A 145 3.31 4.40 9.34
C ARG A 145 4.53 4.67 8.49
N ILE A 146 5.57 3.89 8.71
CA ILE A 146 6.73 3.76 7.83
C ILE A 146 6.53 2.53 6.95
N SER A 147 6.68 2.71 5.64
CA SER A 147 6.72 1.63 4.67
C SER A 147 8.01 1.76 3.86
N VAL A 148 8.67 0.66 3.60
CA VAL A 148 9.87 0.61 2.76
C VAL A 148 9.55 0.00 1.40
N GLY A 149 10.33 0.36 0.40
CA GLY A 149 10.24 -0.18 -0.95
C GLY A 149 11.62 -0.58 -1.47
N PRO A 150 11.71 -1.20 -2.65
CA PRO A 150 12.97 -1.71 -3.21
C PRO A 150 14.01 -0.62 -3.50
N TRP A 151 13.62 0.64 -3.47
CA TRP A 151 14.49 1.81 -3.64
C TRP A 151 15.09 2.34 -2.34
N ASN A 152 14.63 1.87 -1.17
CA ASN A 152 15.13 2.33 0.11
C ASN A 152 16.38 1.56 0.55
N THR A 153 17.27 2.27 1.22
CA THR A 153 18.56 1.78 1.68
C THR A 153 18.69 1.89 3.21
N MET A 154 19.70 1.23 3.78
CA MET A 154 20.04 1.38 5.20
C MET A 154 20.44 2.83 5.55
N LYS A 155 20.97 3.58 4.58
CA LYS A 155 21.26 5.02 4.77
C LYS A 155 19.97 5.80 5.01
N ASP A 156 18.92 5.50 4.25
CA ASP A 156 17.61 6.15 4.42
C ASP A 156 16.99 5.77 5.78
N ALA A 157 17.04 4.49 6.15
CA ALA A 157 16.54 4.03 7.44
C ALA A 157 17.24 4.73 8.64
N LYS A 158 18.57 4.88 8.58
CA LYS A 158 19.34 5.64 9.60
C LYS A 158 18.91 7.10 9.64
N TYR A 159 18.80 7.74 8.47
CA TYR A 159 18.37 9.14 8.38
C TYR A 159 16.97 9.35 8.96
N VAL A 160 16.02 8.48 8.65
CA VAL A 160 14.66 8.50 9.22
C VAL A 160 14.69 8.41 10.74
N VAL A 161 15.47 7.48 11.30
CA VAL A 161 15.61 7.32 12.75
C VAL A 161 16.22 8.56 13.41
N ASP A 162 17.24 9.13 12.81
CA ASP A 162 17.92 10.33 13.34
C ASP A 162 16.99 11.56 13.34
N VAL A 163 16.22 11.75 12.28
CA VAL A 163 15.22 12.84 12.23
C VAL A 163 14.12 12.62 13.25
N ILE A 164 13.60 11.39 13.36
CA ILE A 164 12.56 11.09 14.35
C ILE A 164 13.08 11.35 15.78
N LYS A 165 14.30 10.92 16.11
CA LYS A 165 14.93 11.21 17.41
C LYS A 165 14.98 12.72 17.72
N LYS A 166 15.30 13.55 16.73
CA LYS A 166 15.34 15.02 16.89
C LYS A 166 13.95 15.62 17.08
N VAL A 167 12.93 15.08 16.39
CA VAL A 167 11.56 15.62 16.43
C VAL A 167 10.86 15.29 17.76
N VAL A 168 11.08 14.10 18.32
CA VAL A 168 10.40 13.67 19.55
C VAL A 168 11.26 13.80 20.83
N GLY A 169 12.54 14.11 20.65
CA GLY A 169 13.58 14.25 21.67
C GLY A 169 13.38 15.13 22.73
#